data_0be703590bd0b48dab973bda6a3608e4
#
_entry.id   0be703590bd0b48dab973bda6a3608e4
#
_cell.length_a   1.000
_cell.length_b   1.000
_cell.length_c   1.000
_cell.angle_alpha   90.00
_cell.angle_beta   90.00
_cell.angle_gamma   90.00
#
_symmetry.space_group_name_H-M   'P 1'
#
loop_
_entity.id
_entity.type
_entity.pdbx_description
1 polymer ?
#
loop_
_entity_poly.entity_id
_entity_poly.type
_entity_poly.pdbx_seq_one_letter_code
_entity_poly.pdbx_strand_id
1 'polypeptide(L)'
;FVSLNRRSKMTHKLIKVSMVFIMIFGLLFSVGNSIYASETATRQTAVLSEQEQTEQAIESLKFYLEEAGHVDLATKRYVVTDFYALKARAELPGDIGLEGKFIFENYVLPSMTRDLGAYAACVVINSVPFGGIIWDALQGRNMIELLTNALVSQNYGEAVNIIKGIAKSVLKPSQLAKFNVAVVVAGVALNAISCWGT
;
A
#
# COMPACT_ATOMS: atom_id res chain seq x y z
N PHE A 1 36.96 -64.76 -0.59
CA PHE A 1 36.43 -64.37 0.76
C PHE A 1 36.73 -62.94 1.17
N VAL A 2 37.49 -62.17 0.39
CA VAL A 2 37.90 -60.78 0.75
C VAL A 2 36.93 -59.69 0.20
N SER A 3 36.04 -59.98 -0.74
CA SER A 3 35.20 -59.00 -1.42
C SER A 3 33.89 -58.63 -0.69
N LEU A 4 33.38 -59.47 0.17
CA LEU A 4 32.13 -59.26 0.90
C LEU A 4 32.23 -58.26 2.07
N ASN A 5 33.41 -58.13 2.67
CA ASN A 5 33.60 -57.26 3.84
C ASN A 5 33.75 -55.76 3.48
N ARG A 6 34.04 -55.45 2.22
CA ARG A 6 34.18 -54.05 1.77
C ARG A 6 32.82 -53.36 1.50
N ARG A 7 31.82 -54.16 1.06
CA ARG A 7 30.47 -53.59 0.81
C ARG A 7 29.72 -53.27 2.10
N SER A 8 29.90 -54.06 3.17
CA SER A 8 29.24 -53.80 4.45
C SER A 8 29.72 -52.50 5.13
N LYS A 9 31.01 -52.18 5.05
CA LYS A 9 31.57 -50.94 5.63
C LYS A 9 31.16 -49.65 4.85
N MET A 10 30.85 -49.77 3.55
CA MET A 10 30.43 -48.67 2.74
C MET A 10 28.96 -48.29 2.99
N THR A 11 28.09 -49.27 3.18
CA THR A 11 26.68 -49.06 3.49
C THR A 11 26.48 -48.40 4.87
N HIS A 12 27.26 -48.82 5.90
CA HIS A 12 27.20 -48.20 7.22
C HIS A 12 27.69 -46.71 7.24
N LYS A 13 28.67 -46.35 6.40
CA LYS A 13 29.08 -44.96 6.27
C LYS A 13 28.03 -44.09 5.55
N LEU A 14 27.42 -44.64 4.49
CA LEU A 14 26.36 -43.93 3.77
C LEU A 14 25.11 -43.71 4.64
N ILE A 15 24.71 -44.71 5.44
CA ILE A 15 23.57 -44.60 6.36
C ILE A 15 23.83 -43.52 7.45
N LYS A 16 25.05 -43.47 8.01
CA LYS A 16 25.42 -42.45 9.00
C LYS A 16 25.43 -41.05 8.44
N VAL A 17 25.91 -40.87 7.22
CA VAL A 17 25.91 -39.51 6.55
C VAL A 17 24.48 -39.11 6.19
N SER A 18 23.64 -40.04 5.73
CA SER A 18 22.22 -39.76 5.44
C SER A 18 21.42 -39.37 6.68
N MET A 19 21.65 -40.03 7.84
CA MET A 19 20.98 -39.64 9.09
C MET A 19 21.39 -38.25 9.61
N VAL A 20 22.65 -37.87 9.45
CA VAL A 20 23.12 -36.54 9.85
C VAL A 20 22.49 -35.45 8.95
N PHE A 21 22.35 -35.73 7.64
CA PHE A 21 21.70 -34.81 6.71
C PHE A 21 20.20 -34.62 7.03
N ILE A 22 19.50 -35.67 7.41
CA ILE A 22 18.07 -35.61 7.78
C ILE A 22 17.90 -34.83 9.09
N MET A 23 18.79 -34.95 10.07
CA MET A 23 18.73 -34.16 11.30
C MET A 23 19.02 -32.67 11.06
N ILE A 24 19.97 -32.34 10.19
CA ILE A 24 20.29 -30.95 9.88
C ILE A 24 19.14 -30.29 9.07
N PHE A 25 18.53 -31.03 8.12
CA PHE A 25 17.36 -30.53 7.38
C PHE A 25 16.12 -30.39 8.27
N GLY A 26 15.91 -31.29 9.22
CA GLY A 26 14.81 -31.21 10.19
C GLY A 26 14.91 -30.00 11.12
N LEU A 27 16.10 -29.61 11.54
CA LEU A 27 16.35 -28.44 12.38
C LEU A 27 16.17 -27.11 11.60
N LEU A 28 16.49 -27.07 10.31
CA LEU A 28 16.29 -25.90 9.46
C LEU A 28 14.79 -25.66 9.17
N PHE A 29 13.99 -26.71 9.08
CA PHE A 29 12.54 -26.57 8.89
C PHE A 29 11.80 -26.17 10.18
N SER A 30 12.30 -26.52 11.36
CA SER A 30 11.66 -26.13 12.63
C SER A 30 11.92 -24.68 13.02
N VAL A 31 13.05 -24.09 12.58
CA VAL A 31 13.34 -22.66 12.80
C VAL A 31 12.53 -21.76 11.84
N GLY A 32 12.25 -22.24 10.60
CA GLY A 32 11.44 -21.50 9.62
C GLY A 32 10.00 -21.28 10.08
N ASN A 33 9.39 -22.28 10.72
CA ASN A 33 7.99 -22.17 11.18
C ASN A 33 7.81 -21.25 12.39
N SER A 34 8.83 -21.10 13.26
CA SER A 34 8.74 -20.18 14.40
C SER A 34 8.89 -18.71 13.99
N ILE A 35 9.60 -18.41 12.91
CA ILE A 35 9.73 -17.05 12.39
C ILE A 35 8.42 -16.62 11.72
N TYR A 36 7.76 -17.51 10.96
CA TYR A 36 6.45 -17.21 10.38
C TYR A 36 5.34 -17.09 11.43
N ALA A 37 5.37 -17.86 12.50
CA ALA A 37 4.41 -17.74 13.60
C ALA A 37 4.61 -16.47 14.42
N SER A 38 5.84 -15.99 14.57
CA SER A 38 6.15 -14.74 15.26
C SER A 38 5.76 -13.50 14.43
N GLU A 39 5.96 -13.54 13.11
CA GLU A 39 5.53 -12.45 12.22
C GLU A 39 4.00 -12.36 12.09
N THR A 40 3.30 -13.50 12.09
CA THR A 40 1.83 -13.51 12.11
C THR A 40 1.25 -13.07 13.46
N ALA A 41 1.93 -13.33 14.55
CA ALA A 41 1.49 -12.89 15.89
C ALA A 41 1.72 -11.37 16.13
N THR A 42 2.70 -10.76 15.45
CA THR A 42 2.97 -9.32 15.55
C THR A 42 2.09 -8.51 14.57
N ARG A 43 1.40 -9.15 13.63
CA ARG A 43 0.43 -8.53 12.71
C ARG A 43 -1.02 -8.56 13.20
N GLN A 44 -1.28 -8.81 14.46
CA GLN A 44 -2.49 -8.29 15.10
C GLN A 44 -2.28 -6.78 15.37
N THR A 45 -2.09 -6.01 14.32
CA THR A 45 -2.37 -4.58 14.31
C THR A 45 -3.81 -4.46 14.78
N ALA A 46 -4.01 -3.84 15.93
CA ALA A 46 -5.33 -3.49 16.40
C ALA A 46 -6.07 -2.86 15.22
N VAL A 47 -7.18 -3.48 14.78
CA VAL A 47 -7.99 -2.93 13.71
C VAL A 47 -8.48 -1.58 14.22
N LEU A 48 -7.95 -0.49 13.64
CA LEU A 48 -8.36 0.87 13.98
C LEU A 48 -9.88 0.97 13.88
N SER A 49 -10.49 1.65 14.81
CA SER A 49 -11.91 1.98 14.71
C SER A 49 -12.20 2.78 13.44
N GLU A 50 -13.41 2.76 12.96
CA GLU A 50 -13.79 3.51 11.76
C GLU A 50 -13.50 5.02 11.90
N GLN A 51 -13.61 5.55 13.11
CA GLN A 51 -13.29 6.94 13.42
C GLN A 51 -11.78 7.20 13.30
N GLU A 52 -10.95 6.36 13.91
CA GLU A 52 -9.48 6.49 13.84
C GLU A 52 -8.98 6.39 12.38
N GLN A 53 -9.54 5.48 11.58
CA GLN A 53 -9.22 5.39 10.15
C GLN A 53 -9.61 6.67 9.39
N THR A 54 -10.72 7.30 9.77
CA THR A 54 -11.17 8.56 9.15
C THR A 54 -10.24 9.70 9.53
N GLU A 55 -9.89 9.83 10.81
CA GLU A 55 -8.95 10.84 11.31
C GLU A 55 -7.58 10.68 10.66
N GLN A 56 -7.06 9.47 10.58
CA GLN A 56 -5.79 9.18 9.89
C GLN A 56 -5.84 9.58 8.42
N ALA A 57 -6.94 9.31 7.72
CA ALA A 57 -7.08 9.69 6.31
C ALA A 57 -7.16 11.22 6.13
N ILE A 58 -7.79 11.95 7.06
CA ILE A 58 -7.83 13.42 7.06
C ILE A 58 -6.42 13.99 7.28
N GLU A 59 -5.68 13.47 8.25
CA GLU A 59 -4.29 13.87 8.50
C GLU A 59 -3.39 13.60 7.30
N SER A 60 -3.58 12.45 6.64
CA SER A 60 -2.86 12.11 5.42
C SER A 60 -3.13 13.12 4.30
N LEU A 61 -4.38 13.52 4.09
CA LEU A 61 -4.71 14.53 3.08
C LEU A 61 -4.07 15.88 3.38
N LYS A 62 -4.10 16.34 4.64
CA LYS A 62 -3.42 17.58 5.06
C LYS A 62 -1.93 17.50 4.78
N PHE A 63 -1.29 16.39 5.18
CA PHE A 63 0.13 16.19 4.95
C PHE A 63 0.50 16.31 3.46
N TYR A 64 -0.23 15.63 2.57
CA TYR A 64 0.10 15.64 1.14
C TYR A 64 -0.31 16.93 0.43
N LEU A 65 -1.39 17.58 0.85
CA LEU A 65 -1.96 18.71 0.12
C LEU A 65 -1.61 20.09 0.71
N GLU A 66 -1.03 20.16 1.91
CA GLU A 66 -0.68 21.42 2.58
C GLU A 66 0.76 21.45 3.09
N GLU A 67 1.27 20.35 3.65
CA GLU A 67 2.55 20.35 4.35
C GLU A 67 3.71 19.97 3.43
N ALA A 68 3.65 18.78 2.83
CA ALA A 68 4.74 18.21 2.05
C ALA A 68 4.60 18.43 0.53
N GLY A 69 3.43 18.90 0.09
CA GLY A 69 3.14 19.19 -1.30
C GLY A 69 1.80 19.89 -1.49
N HIS A 70 1.47 20.18 -2.72
CA HIS A 70 0.14 20.64 -3.12
C HIS A 70 -0.13 20.29 -4.58
N VAL A 71 -1.37 20.40 -5.01
CA VAL A 71 -1.71 20.30 -6.43
C VAL A 71 -1.84 21.71 -7.00
N ASP A 72 -1.01 22.04 -7.98
CA ASP A 72 -1.16 23.24 -8.77
C ASP A 72 -2.41 23.10 -9.67
N LEU A 73 -3.43 23.89 -9.38
CA LEU A 73 -4.72 23.81 -10.08
C LEU A 73 -4.63 24.31 -11.55
N ALA A 74 -3.64 25.13 -11.88
CA ALA A 74 -3.45 25.62 -13.24
C ALA A 74 -2.81 24.54 -14.14
N THR A 75 -1.80 23.85 -13.62
CA THR A 75 -1.08 22.80 -14.35
C THR A 75 -1.60 21.40 -14.06
N LYS A 76 -2.45 21.25 -13.03
CA LYS A 76 -2.98 19.98 -12.52
C LYS A 76 -1.90 18.97 -12.14
N ARG A 77 -0.77 19.48 -11.66
CA ARG A 77 0.37 18.68 -11.25
C ARG A 77 0.54 18.73 -9.74
N TYR A 78 0.94 17.59 -9.18
CA TYR A 78 1.40 17.57 -7.80
C TYR A 78 2.77 18.23 -7.71
N VAL A 79 2.87 19.27 -6.89
CA VAL A 79 4.09 20.02 -6.63
C VAL A 79 4.63 19.61 -5.27
N VAL A 80 5.84 19.07 -5.25
CA VAL A 80 6.54 18.68 -4.01
C VAL A 80 7.14 19.92 -3.36
N THR A 81 6.79 20.20 -2.11
CA THR A 81 7.36 21.28 -1.30
C THR A 81 8.40 20.76 -0.31
N ASP A 82 8.18 19.58 0.26
CA ASP A 82 9.13 18.90 1.15
C ASP A 82 9.35 17.44 0.75
N PHE A 83 10.38 17.24 -0.09
CA PHE A 83 10.77 15.89 -0.53
C PHE A 83 11.22 14.99 0.61
N TYR A 84 11.92 15.55 1.61
CA TYR A 84 12.44 14.75 2.71
C TYR A 84 11.32 14.28 3.65
N ALA A 85 10.31 15.10 3.89
CA ALA A 85 9.14 14.69 4.65
C ALA A 85 8.37 13.57 3.94
N LEU A 86 8.18 13.67 2.61
CA LEU A 86 7.55 12.62 1.80
C LEU A 86 8.33 11.30 1.85
N LYS A 87 9.66 11.38 1.73
CA LYS A 87 10.53 10.21 1.82
C LYS A 87 10.48 9.59 3.21
N ALA A 88 10.58 10.39 4.26
CA ALA A 88 10.53 9.92 5.64
C ALA A 88 9.19 9.21 5.94
N ARG A 89 8.06 9.75 5.43
CA ARG A 89 6.74 9.11 5.57
C ARG A 89 6.70 7.75 4.87
N ALA A 90 7.34 7.59 3.72
CA ALA A 90 7.43 6.32 3.01
C ALA A 90 8.27 5.24 3.74
N GLU A 91 9.12 5.65 4.67
CA GLU A 91 9.98 4.77 5.48
C GLU A 91 9.32 4.40 6.84
N LEU A 92 8.17 4.97 7.17
CA LEU A 92 7.45 4.64 8.40
C LEU A 92 6.90 3.20 8.36
N PRO A 93 6.75 2.53 9.51
CA PRO A 93 6.12 1.23 9.57
C PRO A 93 4.59 1.32 9.45
N GLY A 94 3.94 0.19 9.10
CA GLY A 94 2.49 0.06 9.08
C GLY A 94 1.79 0.78 7.92
N ASP A 95 0.53 1.12 8.14
CA ASP A 95 -0.35 1.65 7.08
C ASP A 95 0.07 3.03 6.58
N ILE A 96 0.62 3.87 7.46
CA ILE A 96 1.15 5.20 7.10
C ILE A 96 2.34 5.06 6.15
N GLY A 97 3.25 4.12 6.41
CA GLY A 97 4.40 3.88 5.53
C GLY A 97 3.99 3.26 4.19
N LEU A 98 3.00 2.35 4.19
CA LEU A 98 2.46 1.78 2.95
C LEU A 98 1.83 2.87 2.08
N GLU A 99 1.03 3.76 2.68
CA GLU A 99 0.47 4.93 2.01
C GLU A 99 1.57 5.85 1.50
N GLY A 100 2.52 6.21 2.37
CA GLY A 100 3.65 7.07 2.03
C GLY A 100 4.46 6.54 0.86
N LYS A 101 4.79 5.24 0.88
CA LYS A 101 5.48 4.57 -0.20
C LYS A 101 4.70 4.61 -1.50
N PHE A 102 3.39 4.32 -1.44
CA PHE A 102 2.52 4.38 -2.62
C PHE A 102 2.52 5.78 -3.25
N ILE A 103 2.30 6.84 -2.46
CA ILE A 103 2.29 8.22 -2.94
C ILE A 103 3.68 8.62 -3.46
N PHE A 104 4.74 8.27 -2.75
CA PHE A 104 6.11 8.58 -3.15
C PHE A 104 6.47 7.98 -4.51
N GLU A 105 6.19 6.71 -4.73
CA GLU A 105 6.52 5.99 -5.96
C GLU A 105 5.65 6.41 -7.15
N ASN A 106 4.37 6.73 -6.92
CA ASN A 106 3.42 6.95 -8.00
C ASN A 106 3.12 8.42 -8.31
N TYR A 107 3.35 9.33 -7.38
CA TYR A 107 3.11 10.76 -7.56
C TYR A 107 4.37 11.61 -7.42
N VAL A 108 5.20 11.36 -6.39
CA VAL A 108 6.36 12.20 -6.10
C VAL A 108 7.48 11.96 -7.12
N LEU A 109 7.94 10.73 -7.27
CA LEU A 109 9.02 10.40 -8.22
C LEU A 109 8.66 10.78 -9.67
N PRO A 110 7.45 10.46 -10.19
CA PRO A 110 7.06 10.90 -11.53
C PRO A 110 6.99 12.42 -11.69
N SER A 111 6.57 13.17 -10.66
CA SER A 111 6.50 14.63 -10.74
C SER A 111 7.88 15.30 -10.85
N MET A 112 8.93 14.63 -10.38
CA MET A 112 10.32 15.11 -10.45
C MET A 112 11.01 14.79 -11.77
N THR A 113 10.52 13.81 -12.53
CA THR A 113 11.03 13.47 -13.86
C THR A 113 10.32 14.31 -14.91
N ARG A 114 11.07 15.15 -15.65
CA ARG A 114 10.54 16.18 -16.57
C ARG A 114 9.62 15.69 -17.70
N ASP A 115 9.54 14.37 -17.96
CA ASP A 115 8.89 13.82 -19.15
C ASP A 115 7.52 13.16 -18.92
N LEU A 116 7.10 12.99 -17.65
CA LEU A 116 5.78 12.42 -17.34
C LEU A 116 4.79 13.57 -17.08
N GLY A 117 4.30 14.16 -18.17
CA GLY A 117 3.26 15.19 -18.12
C GLY A 117 1.96 14.72 -17.46
N ALA A 118 0.95 15.57 -17.43
CA ALA A 118 -0.38 15.36 -16.82
C ALA A 118 -1.03 13.98 -17.03
N TYR A 119 -0.57 13.22 -18.02
CA TYR A 119 -1.03 11.87 -18.34
C TYR A 119 -0.70 10.82 -17.26
N ALA A 120 0.41 10.98 -16.53
CA ALA A 120 0.83 9.98 -15.53
C ALA A 120 -0.05 10.01 -14.28
N ALA A 121 -0.54 11.17 -13.86
CA ALA A 121 -1.36 11.30 -12.66
C ALA A 121 -2.72 10.60 -12.82
N CYS A 122 -3.35 10.67 -13.99
CA CYS A 122 -4.64 10.05 -14.27
C CYS A 122 -4.58 8.52 -14.43
N VAL A 123 -3.39 7.96 -14.73
CA VAL A 123 -3.20 6.50 -14.89
C VAL A 123 -3.01 5.81 -13.54
N VAL A 124 -2.56 6.54 -12.52
CA VAL A 124 -2.19 5.97 -11.21
C VAL A 124 -3.38 5.39 -10.46
N ILE A 125 -4.61 5.82 -10.73
CA ILE A 125 -5.81 5.32 -10.02
C ILE A 125 -5.95 3.81 -10.09
N ASN A 126 -5.51 3.17 -11.16
CA ASN A 126 -5.55 1.72 -11.33
C ASN A 126 -4.49 0.99 -10.47
N SER A 127 -3.47 1.70 -10.00
CA SER A 127 -2.47 1.16 -9.07
C SER A 127 -2.95 1.23 -7.61
N VAL A 128 -3.96 2.07 -7.32
CA VAL A 128 -4.61 2.14 -6.00
C VAL A 128 -5.44 0.89 -5.79
N PRO A 129 -5.29 0.14 -4.69
CA PRO A 129 -6.17 -0.98 -4.39
C PRO A 129 -7.63 -0.58 -4.44
N PHE A 130 -8.43 -1.21 -5.29
CA PHE A 130 -9.84 -0.87 -5.56
C PHE A 130 -10.09 0.54 -6.16
N GLY A 131 -9.03 1.31 -6.45
CA GLY A 131 -9.12 2.68 -6.92
C GLY A 131 -9.94 2.82 -8.21
N GLY A 132 -9.74 1.95 -9.19
CA GLY A 132 -10.52 1.94 -10.44
C GLY A 132 -12.04 1.78 -10.20
N ILE A 133 -12.44 0.82 -9.35
CA ILE A 133 -13.87 0.58 -9.04
C ILE A 133 -14.49 1.80 -8.35
N ILE A 134 -13.78 2.42 -7.43
CA ILE A 134 -14.23 3.62 -6.72
C ILE A 134 -14.30 4.80 -7.67
N TRP A 135 -13.30 4.95 -8.54
CA TRP A 135 -13.24 6.01 -9.53
C TRP A 135 -14.40 5.94 -10.53
N ASP A 136 -14.66 4.77 -11.10
CA ASP A 136 -15.77 4.54 -12.01
C ASP A 136 -17.11 4.87 -11.34
N ALA A 137 -17.26 4.54 -10.07
CA ALA A 137 -18.48 4.84 -9.32
C ALA A 137 -18.62 6.34 -9.00
N LEU A 138 -17.52 7.05 -8.74
CA LEU A 138 -17.51 8.51 -8.58
C LEU A 138 -17.93 9.20 -9.88
N GLN A 139 -17.39 8.76 -11.02
CA GLN A 139 -17.77 9.27 -12.34
C GLN A 139 -19.22 9.00 -12.66
N GLY A 140 -19.67 7.76 -12.52
CA GLY A 140 -21.05 7.36 -12.81
C GLY A 140 -22.11 8.06 -11.97
N ARG A 141 -21.74 8.63 -10.82
CA ARG A 141 -22.62 9.37 -9.91
C ARG A 141 -22.41 10.88 -9.95
N ASN A 142 -21.58 11.39 -10.85
CA ASN A 142 -21.20 12.81 -10.94
C ASN A 142 -20.64 13.37 -9.62
N MET A 143 -19.94 12.53 -8.84
CA MET A 143 -19.42 12.91 -7.52
C MET A 143 -17.98 13.46 -7.57
N ILE A 144 -17.33 13.45 -8.73
CA ILE A 144 -15.95 13.92 -8.86
C ILE A 144 -15.86 15.42 -8.59
N GLU A 145 -16.78 16.21 -9.11
CA GLU A 145 -16.82 17.65 -8.86
C GLU A 145 -17.03 17.94 -7.37
N LEU A 146 -17.93 17.24 -6.71
CA LEU A 146 -18.17 17.39 -5.27
C LEU A 146 -16.91 17.04 -4.46
N LEU A 147 -16.26 15.94 -4.81
CA LEU A 147 -14.99 15.54 -4.18
C LEU A 147 -13.89 16.59 -4.38
N THR A 148 -13.73 17.07 -5.62
CA THR A 148 -12.70 18.07 -5.95
C THR A 148 -12.97 19.40 -5.21
N ASN A 149 -14.22 19.84 -5.15
CA ASN A 149 -14.60 21.04 -4.40
C ASN A 149 -14.30 20.90 -2.90
N ALA A 150 -14.59 19.73 -2.31
CA ALA A 150 -14.25 19.45 -0.92
C ALA A 150 -12.73 19.50 -0.67
N LEU A 151 -11.93 18.94 -1.59
CA LEU A 151 -10.46 18.95 -1.49
C LEU A 151 -9.88 20.37 -1.65
N VAL A 152 -10.34 21.12 -2.65
CA VAL A 152 -9.87 22.50 -2.92
C VAL A 152 -10.26 23.45 -1.79
N SER A 153 -11.43 23.25 -1.17
CA SER A 153 -11.86 24.01 0.00
C SER A 153 -11.29 23.53 1.33
N GLN A 154 -10.36 22.56 1.29
CA GLN A 154 -9.73 21.97 2.48
C GLN A 154 -10.73 21.28 3.45
N ASN A 155 -11.91 20.93 2.94
CA ASN A 155 -12.91 20.15 3.69
C ASN A 155 -12.60 18.65 3.59
N TYR A 156 -11.44 18.23 4.15
CA TYR A 156 -10.96 16.86 4.04
C TYR A 156 -11.89 15.83 4.70
N GLY A 157 -12.61 16.21 5.75
CA GLY A 157 -13.60 15.36 6.37
C GLY A 157 -14.72 14.95 5.40
N GLU A 158 -15.21 15.89 4.59
CA GLU A 158 -16.19 15.62 3.54
C GLU A 158 -15.59 14.77 2.42
N ALA A 159 -14.38 15.09 1.95
CA ALA A 159 -13.68 14.32 0.94
C ALA A 159 -13.51 12.84 1.34
N VAL A 160 -13.07 12.59 2.58
CA VAL A 160 -12.93 11.22 3.14
C VAL A 160 -14.29 10.52 3.20
N ASN A 161 -15.34 11.21 3.64
CA ASN A 161 -16.68 10.65 3.74
C ASN A 161 -17.28 10.28 2.36
N ILE A 162 -17.04 11.12 1.34
CA ILE A 162 -17.44 10.83 -0.04
C ILE A 162 -16.78 9.54 -0.52
N ILE A 163 -15.46 9.42 -0.41
CA ILE A 163 -14.71 8.24 -0.88
C ILE A 163 -15.13 6.98 -0.10
N LYS A 164 -15.24 7.06 1.23
CA LYS A 164 -15.69 5.95 2.07
C LYS A 164 -17.13 5.54 1.76
N GLY A 165 -18.02 6.50 1.54
CA GLY A 165 -19.40 6.24 1.18
C GLY A 165 -19.52 5.50 -0.15
N ILE A 166 -18.75 5.93 -1.16
CA ILE A 166 -18.68 5.23 -2.45
C ILE A 166 -18.08 3.83 -2.26
N ALA A 167 -16.96 3.68 -1.56
CA ALA A 167 -16.34 2.39 -1.31
C ALA A 167 -17.33 1.40 -0.67
N LYS A 168 -18.03 1.82 0.40
CA LYS A 168 -19.07 1.01 1.06
C LYS A 168 -20.21 0.59 0.13
N SER A 169 -20.53 1.39 -0.88
CA SER A 169 -21.64 1.11 -1.80
C SER A 169 -21.28 0.19 -2.95
N VAL A 170 -19.99 0.07 -3.32
CA VAL A 170 -19.55 -0.70 -4.50
C VAL A 170 -18.68 -1.90 -4.17
N LEU A 171 -18.00 -1.90 -3.01
CA LEU A 171 -17.12 -2.98 -2.60
C LEU A 171 -17.89 -4.06 -1.81
N LYS A 172 -17.55 -5.33 -2.06
CA LYS A 172 -18.06 -6.46 -1.29
C LYS A 172 -17.46 -6.46 0.14
N PRO A 173 -18.11 -7.09 1.13
CA PRO A 173 -17.58 -7.18 2.51
C PRO A 173 -16.14 -7.70 2.59
N SER A 174 -15.79 -8.71 1.78
CA SER A 174 -14.44 -9.27 1.71
C SER A 174 -13.39 -8.32 1.11
N GLN A 175 -13.81 -7.35 0.30
CA GLN A 175 -12.97 -6.29 -0.25
C GLN A 175 -12.82 -5.16 0.76
N LEU A 176 -13.91 -4.79 1.45
CA LEU A 176 -13.89 -3.79 2.52
C LEU A 176 -12.95 -4.21 3.68
N ALA A 177 -12.89 -5.50 4.00
CA ALA A 177 -11.95 -6.02 5.00
C ALA A 177 -10.46 -5.84 4.61
N LYS A 178 -10.18 -5.63 3.32
CA LYS A 178 -8.83 -5.38 2.79
C LYS A 178 -8.61 -3.91 2.39
N PHE A 179 -9.60 -3.07 2.65
CA PHE A 179 -9.61 -1.68 2.23
C PHE A 179 -8.76 -0.85 3.19
N ASN A 180 -7.57 -0.44 2.74
CA ASN A 180 -6.77 0.53 3.48
C ASN A 180 -7.29 1.94 3.15
N VAL A 181 -7.98 2.53 4.13
CA VAL A 181 -8.65 3.84 3.96
C VAL A 181 -7.65 4.92 3.57
N ALA A 182 -6.49 4.99 4.24
CA ALA A 182 -5.51 6.03 4.02
C ALA A 182 -4.94 5.97 2.59
N VAL A 183 -4.48 4.79 2.13
CA VAL A 183 -3.93 4.60 0.77
C VAL A 183 -4.95 4.96 -0.29
N VAL A 184 -6.19 4.48 -0.14
CA VAL A 184 -7.22 4.69 -1.15
C VAL A 184 -7.69 6.14 -1.18
N VAL A 185 -7.89 6.75 0.00
CA VAL A 185 -8.31 8.16 0.09
C VAL A 185 -7.25 9.07 -0.51
N ALA A 186 -5.97 8.92 -0.13
CA ALA A 186 -4.89 9.74 -0.66
C ALA A 186 -4.76 9.58 -2.19
N GLY A 187 -4.75 8.34 -2.69
CA GLY A 187 -4.65 8.07 -4.12
C GLY A 187 -5.84 8.59 -4.93
N VAL A 188 -7.06 8.38 -4.48
CA VAL A 188 -8.29 8.87 -5.15
C VAL A 188 -8.35 10.40 -5.11
N ALA A 189 -8.00 11.02 -3.98
CA ALA A 189 -8.02 12.47 -3.83
C ALA A 189 -7.01 13.17 -4.76
N LEU A 190 -5.75 12.70 -4.78
CA LEU A 190 -4.74 13.23 -5.69
C LEU A 190 -5.14 13.05 -7.15
N ASN A 191 -5.72 11.90 -7.50
CA ASN A 191 -6.22 11.65 -8.84
C ASN A 191 -7.40 12.58 -9.19
N ALA A 192 -8.34 12.83 -8.27
CA ALA A 192 -9.49 13.70 -8.51
C ALA A 192 -9.04 15.13 -8.87
N ILE A 193 -8.09 15.70 -8.13
CA ILE A 193 -7.61 17.05 -8.41
C ILE A 193 -6.78 17.08 -9.70
N SER A 194 -5.94 16.08 -9.93
CA SER A 194 -5.03 16.04 -11.09
C SER A 194 -5.73 15.73 -12.41
N CYS A 195 -6.86 15.02 -12.37
CA CYS A 195 -7.57 14.58 -13.57
C CYS A 195 -8.90 15.33 -13.82
N TRP A 196 -9.26 16.26 -12.94
CA TRP A 196 -10.51 17.00 -13.09
C TRP A 196 -10.47 17.91 -14.32
N GLY A 197 -11.47 17.74 -15.22
CA GLY A 197 -11.63 18.56 -16.42
C GLY A 197 -10.62 18.27 -17.55
N THR A 198 -10.03 17.04 -17.56
CA THR A 198 -9.24 16.53 -18.71
C THR A 198 -10.12 15.69 -19.63
#